data_228a63b48a596a5524e11fa65f377fd9
#
_entry.id   228a63b48a596a5524e11fa65f377fd9
#
_cell.length_a   1.000
_cell.length_b   1.000
_cell.length_c   1.000
_cell.angle_alpha   90.00
_cell.angle_beta   90.00
_cell.angle_gamma   90.00
#
_symmetry.space_group_name_H-M   'P 1'
#
loop_
_entity.id
_entity.type
_entity.pdbx_description
1 polymer ?
#
loop_
_entity_poly.entity_id
_entity_poly.type
_entity_poly.pdbx_seq_one_letter_code
_entity_poly.pdbx_strand_id
1 'polypeptide(L)'
;MKNYGIQQYFLYIMHKIIINLSGILLNNTKHNAIMNPLTSFTKTIHTKGRKIIMEALKRVSPEKAGIHSQSIIEFIQQAQAEGIELHSLMILRHGKVCEEAWWKPYDSVTPQTMFSFSKSITSTAVGFAVQEGLLSLDEKLVDIFPDETPENPGENLKAADVYSLLTMSCGQENDICYQLKSYDHWIHDFMHADFKYKPGTMFQYNSTGTDMLCAIIKKKTGLNVSEYLKPRLFDKIGMTNISCRLLPGDIEMGGSGFRVKTEDMARLGQFYLNRGIWKGERLLNEEWIDMATSRQISTVNPVFDNHDSNWQHGYGFQFWRCIPEGLYRADGAYGQFAIMDPDKDVVIAITSASFCPDRLLNIVWEKLLVGITDKEELEESGSYEQLKHLNAELAIPGLWNVRNRAHEDEWGQIRYQVSGEDVPCFADLTGGPGTWGNYGRKLSAISFEFQRTECRIHIEDEDFASDLYAGMDGTYHVSYVRGEKFAASACWEEENVLSLAVRALKTVSGTRFRITFTEKEISIRRCPLMPQTGEKFSERDWDHLVLKA
;
A
#
# COMPACT_ATOMS: atom_id res chain seq x y z
N MET A 1 -8.42 30.06 -6.36
CA MET A 1 -7.72 30.13 -5.07
C MET A 1 -8.50 29.52 -3.90
N LYS A 2 -9.43 28.56 -4.12
CA LYS A 2 -10.21 27.93 -3.03
C LYS A 2 -9.98 26.41 -2.86
N ASN A 3 -9.17 25.77 -3.71
CA ASN A 3 -8.91 24.31 -3.67
C ASN A 3 -7.71 23.90 -2.79
N TYR A 4 -7.06 24.82 -2.11
CA TYR A 4 -5.85 24.55 -1.31
C TYR A 4 -6.12 23.96 0.09
N GLY A 5 -7.32 24.13 0.65
CA GLY A 5 -7.58 23.78 2.05
C GLY A 5 -7.63 22.28 2.36
N ILE A 6 -8.22 21.46 1.50
CA ILE A 6 -8.41 20.03 1.77
C ILE A 6 -7.18 19.23 1.35
N GLN A 7 -6.52 19.62 0.24
CA GLN A 7 -5.20 19.09 -0.09
C GLN A 7 -4.19 19.39 1.04
N GLN A 8 -4.21 20.60 1.62
CA GLN A 8 -3.38 20.92 2.77
C GLN A 8 -3.77 20.14 4.04
N TYR A 9 -5.03 19.85 4.29
CA TYR A 9 -5.45 19.06 5.45
C TYR A 9 -5.11 17.58 5.27
N PHE A 10 -5.32 17.02 4.08
CA PHE A 10 -4.90 15.65 3.74
C PHE A 10 -3.37 15.56 3.67
N LEU A 11 -2.70 16.54 3.07
CA LEU A 11 -1.23 16.70 3.09
C LEU A 11 -0.71 16.98 4.51
N TYR A 12 -1.43 17.74 5.33
CA TYR A 12 -1.08 17.99 6.73
C TYR A 12 -1.25 16.73 7.58
N ILE A 13 -2.29 15.94 7.35
CA ILE A 13 -2.48 14.61 7.97
C ILE A 13 -1.38 13.67 7.47
N MET A 14 -1.13 13.62 6.18
CA MET A 14 -0.08 12.78 5.58
C MET A 14 1.33 13.25 5.97
N HIS A 15 1.57 14.55 6.03
CA HIS A 15 2.84 15.12 6.49
C HIS A 15 3.08 14.87 7.98
N LYS A 16 2.04 14.92 8.83
CA LYS A 16 2.14 14.48 10.24
C LYS A 16 2.34 12.97 10.37
N ILE A 17 1.76 12.15 9.49
CA ILE A 17 2.03 10.71 9.40
C ILE A 17 3.52 10.49 9.08
N ILE A 18 4.06 11.20 8.12
CA ILE A 18 5.48 11.10 7.70
C ILE A 18 6.41 11.60 8.81
N ILE A 19 6.12 12.75 9.41
CA ILE A 19 6.97 13.34 10.47
C ILE A 19 6.90 12.53 11.77
N ASN A 20 5.75 12.02 12.18
CA ASN A 20 5.65 11.20 13.39
C ASN A 20 6.23 9.79 13.18
N LEU A 21 6.08 9.19 12.00
CA LEU A 21 6.74 7.91 11.70
C LEU A 21 8.26 8.08 11.61
N SER A 22 8.77 9.17 11.06
CA SER A 22 10.20 9.48 11.09
C SER A 22 10.70 9.96 12.47
N GLY A 23 9.89 10.67 13.24
CA GLY A 23 10.23 11.09 14.62
C GLY A 23 10.21 9.93 15.62
N ILE A 24 9.36 8.93 15.44
CA ILE A 24 9.34 7.69 16.22
C ILE A 24 10.57 6.83 15.90
N LEU A 25 11.04 6.86 14.66
CA LEU A 25 12.27 6.16 14.23
C LEU A 25 13.54 6.75 14.88
N LEU A 26 13.57 8.05 15.18
CA LEU A 26 14.74 8.71 15.76
C LEU A 26 14.83 8.63 17.31
N ASN A 27 13.74 8.32 18.02
CA ASN A 27 13.72 8.30 19.48
C ASN A 27 13.85 6.90 20.13
N ASN A 28 13.85 5.81 19.36
CA ASN A 28 13.89 4.43 19.90
C ASN A 28 15.29 3.83 20.06
N THR A 29 16.34 4.64 20.20
CA THR A 29 17.72 4.13 20.39
C THR A 29 18.09 3.78 21.84
N LYS A 30 17.14 3.64 22.77
CA LYS A 30 17.45 3.35 24.17
C LYS A 30 16.60 2.25 24.83
N HIS A 31 16.30 1.16 24.17
CA HIS A 31 15.99 -0.08 24.91
C HIS A 31 16.37 -1.30 24.05
N ASN A 32 17.53 -1.87 24.39
CA ASN A 32 17.96 -3.18 23.93
C ASN A 32 17.04 -4.26 24.49
N ALA A 33 16.09 -4.71 23.70
CA ALA A 33 15.49 -6.02 23.85
C ALA A 33 16.14 -6.94 22.82
N ILE A 34 16.92 -7.87 23.31
CA ILE A 34 17.57 -8.94 22.55
C ILE A 34 16.48 -9.78 21.89
N MET A 35 16.23 -9.55 20.60
CA MET A 35 15.48 -10.48 19.77
C MET A 35 16.46 -11.37 19.03
N ASN A 36 16.46 -12.65 19.39
CA ASN A 36 17.22 -13.69 18.70
C ASN A 36 16.89 -13.70 17.20
N PRO A 37 17.88 -13.90 16.33
CA PRO A 37 17.65 -14.03 14.91
C PRO A 37 16.90 -15.35 14.65
N LEU A 38 15.64 -15.27 14.27
CA LEU A 38 14.91 -16.40 13.73
C LEU A 38 15.52 -16.79 12.39
N THR A 39 16.38 -17.80 12.45
CA THR A 39 16.77 -18.60 11.29
C THR A 39 15.50 -19.10 10.59
N SER A 40 15.33 -18.70 9.34
CA SER A 40 14.28 -19.20 8.46
C SER A 40 14.53 -20.69 8.18
N PHE A 41 13.98 -21.56 9.01
CA PHE A 41 13.80 -22.95 8.64
C PHE A 41 12.54 -23.06 7.76
N THR A 42 12.74 -23.13 6.46
CA THR A 42 11.72 -23.68 5.55
C THR A 42 11.54 -25.16 5.88
N LYS A 43 10.68 -25.47 6.84
CA LYS A 43 10.13 -26.82 6.97
C LYS A 43 9.14 -27.02 5.84
N THR A 44 9.56 -27.72 4.79
CA THR A 44 8.65 -28.32 3.82
C THR A 44 7.83 -29.36 4.55
N ILE A 45 6.63 -28.98 4.98
CA ILE A 45 5.64 -29.94 5.48
C ILE A 45 5.04 -30.62 4.28
N HIS A 46 5.48 -31.85 3.99
CA HIS A 46 4.79 -32.75 3.09
C HIS A 46 3.48 -33.23 3.75
N THR A 47 2.42 -32.43 3.66
CA THR A 47 1.07 -32.93 3.82
C THR A 47 0.67 -33.60 2.52
N LYS A 48 0.26 -34.87 2.58
CA LYS A 48 -0.45 -35.56 1.50
C LYS A 48 -1.79 -34.85 1.28
N GLY A 49 -1.77 -33.73 0.54
CA GLY A 49 -2.93 -32.94 0.18
C GLY A 49 -2.97 -32.80 -1.33
N ARG A 50 -4.14 -32.99 -1.92
CA ARG A 50 -4.42 -32.67 -3.33
C ARG A 50 -3.82 -31.30 -3.63
N LYS A 51 -2.94 -31.26 -4.64
CA LYS A 51 -2.44 -30.01 -5.21
C LYS A 51 -3.68 -29.30 -5.76
N ILE A 52 -4.19 -28.30 -5.04
CA ILE A 52 -5.24 -27.43 -5.57
C ILE A 52 -4.55 -26.66 -6.69
N ILE A 53 -4.77 -27.10 -7.93
CA ILE A 53 -4.37 -26.32 -9.10
C ILE A 53 -5.31 -25.12 -9.10
N MET A 54 -4.78 -23.97 -8.68
CA MET A 54 -5.54 -22.73 -8.72
C MET A 54 -5.74 -22.35 -10.18
N GLU A 55 -7.02 -22.29 -10.56
CA GLU A 55 -7.39 -21.91 -11.91
C GLU A 55 -7.15 -20.41 -12.09
N ALA A 56 -6.37 -20.06 -13.11
CA ALA A 56 -6.17 -18.68 -13.50
C ALA A 56 -7.51 -18.07 -13.97
N LEU A 57 -7.73 -16.80 -13.69
CA LEU A 57 -8.86 -16.08 -14.26
C LEU A 57 -8.77 -16.10 -15.78
N LYS A 58 -9.90 -16.26 -16.46
CA LYS A 58 -9.94 -16.24 -17.93
C LYS A 58 -9.56 -14.84 -18.44
N ARG A 59 -8.72 -14.75 -19.46
CA ARG A 59 -8.34 -13.51 -20.15
C ARG A 59 -9.10 -13.41 -21.46
N VAL A 60 -9.60 -12.22 -21.77
CA VAL A 60 -10.28 -11.86 -23.03
C VAL A 60 -9.85 -10.46 -23.43
N SER A 61 -10.04 -10.07 -24.70
CA SER A 61 -9.86 -8.66 -25.09
C SER A 61 -10.93 -7.78 -24.44
N PRO A 62 -10.68 -6.46 -24.23
CA PRO A 62 -11.68 -5.53 -23.72
C PRO A 62 -12.98 -5.55 -24.53
N GLU A 63 -12.88 -5.59 -25.86
CA GLU A 63 -14.05 -5.64 -26.76
C GLU A 63 -14.88 -6.91 -26.55
N LYS A 64 -14.26 -8.07 -26.31
CA LYS A 64 -14.97 -9.33 -25.96
C LYS A 64 -15.64 -9.30 -24.59
N ALA A 65 -15.48 -8.22 -23.87
CA ALA A 65 -16.14 -7.94 -22.62
C ALA A 65 -16.94 -6.61 -22.66
N GLY A 66 -17.24 -6.09 -23.84
CA GLY A 66 -18.04 -4.88 -24.00
C GLY A 66 -17.35 -3.58 -23.54
N ILE A 67 -16.01 -3.56 -23.49
CA ILE A 67 -15.21 -2.41 -23.09
C ILE A 67 -14.45 -1.89 -24.32
N HIS A 68 -14.48 -0.59 -24.55
CA HIS A 68 -13.66 0.03 -25.59
C HIS A 68 -12.19 0.13 -25.15
N SER A 69 -11.27 -0.53 -25.86
CA SER A 69 -9.82 -0.38 -25.63
C SER A 69 -9.36 1.07 -25.67
N GLN A 70 -10.02 1.91 -26.48
CA GLN A 70 -9.71 3.34 -26.57
C GLN A 70 -9.86 4.06 -25.23
N SER A 71 -10.87 3.72 -24.42
CA SER A 71 -11.08 4.35 -23.11
C SER A 71 -9.99 3.99 -22.11
N ILE A 72 -9.45 2.78 -22.22
CA ILE A 72 -8.31 2.34 -21.40
C ILE A 72 -7.04 3.12 -21.80
N ILE A 73 -6.81 3.27 -23.11
CA ILE A 73 -5.70 4.08 -23.63
C ILE A 73 -5.81 5.52 -23.12
N GLU A 74 -6.98 6.12 -23.22
CA GLU A 74 -7.22 7.51 -22.76
C GLU A 74 -7.02 7.67 -21.25
N PHE A 75 -7.44 6.69 -20.45
CA PHE A 75 -7.17 6.67 -19.01
C PHE A 75 -5.67 6.65 -18.73
N ILE A 76 -4.93 5.75 -19.35
CA ILE A 76 -3.46 5.63 -19.17
C ILE A 76 -2.78 6.93 -19.57
N GLN A 77 -3.11 7.45 -20.77
CA GLN A 77 -2.49 8.67 -21.29
C GLN A 77 -2.82 9.91 -20.44
N GLN A 78 -4.06 10.02 -19.95
CA GLN A 78 -4.44 11.14 -19.08
C GLN A 78 -3.71 11.07 -17.73
N ALA A 79 -3.62 9.90 -17.11
CA ALA A 79 -2.87 9.71 -15.87
C ALA A 79 -1.39 10.07 -16.05
N GLN A 80 -0.76 9.64 -17.15
CA GLN A 80 0.62 9.98 -17.48
C GLN A 80 0.80 11.49 -17.74
N ALA A 81 -0.11 12.13 -18.48
CA ALA A 81 -0.06 13.55 -18.78
C ALA A 81 -0.18 14.43 -17.52
N GLU A 82 -0.90 13.95 -16.51
CA GLU A 82 -1.03 14.62 -15.21
C GLU A 82 0.05 14.21 -14.19
N GLY A 83 1.04 13.41 -14.61
CA GLY A 83 2.15 12.97 -13.75
C GLY A 83 1.74 12.00 -12.66
N ILE A 84 0.59 11.32 -12.80
CA ILE A 84 0.14 10.30 -11.85
C ILE A 84 0.93 9.01 -12.08
N GLU A 85 1.68 8.58 -11.09
CA GLU A 85 2.48 7.37 -11.16
C GLU A 85 1.62 6.14 -10.89
N LEU A 86 1.31 5.39 -11.96
CA LEU A 86 0.65 4.10 -11.89
C LEU A 86 1.69 2.98 -11.79
N HIS A 87 1.38 1.93 -11.01
CA HIS A 87 2.20 0.72 -10.92
C HIS A 87 1.55 -0.45 -11.63
N SER A 88 0.21 -0.57 -11.50
CA SER A 88 -0.56 -1.60 -12.18
C SER A 88 -2.01 -1.18 -12.41
N LEU A 89 -2.61 -1.77 -13.43
CA LEU A 89 -4.04 -1.73 -13.72
C LEU A 89 -4.51 -3.14 -14.06
N MET A 90 -5.63 -3.56 -13.48
CA MET A 90 -6.33 -4.77 -13.88
C MET A 90 -7.84 -4.50 -13.91
N ILE A 91 -8.49 -4.89 -15.01
CA ILE A 91 -9.94 -4.74 -15.18
C ILE A 91 -10.54 -6.13 -15.36
N LEU A 92 -11.49 -6.46 -14.51
CA LEU A 92 -12.35 -7.63 -14.67
C LEU A 92 -13.73 -7.20 -15.11
N ARG A 93 -14.33 -7.98 -16.01
CA ARG A 93 -15.76 -7.90 -16.33
C ARG A 93 -16.32 -9.31 -16.47
N HIS A 94 -17.46 -9.57 -15.85
CA HIS A 94 -18.09 -10.90 -15.81
C HIS A 94 -17.13 -12.00 -15.36
N GLY A 95 -16.29 -11.69 -14.36
CA GLY A 95 -15.28 -12.57 -13.82
C GLY A 95 -14.09 -12.88 -14.75
N LYS A 96 -13.97 -12.19 -15.89
CA LYS A 96 -12.87 -12.35 -16.85
C LYS A 96 -11.96 -11.12 -16.81
N VAL A 97 -10.65 -11.33 -16.86
CA VAL A 97 -9.69 -10.24 -17.00
C VAL A 97 -9.74 -9.72 -18.43
N CYS A 98 -10.09 -8.45 -18.57
CA CYS A 98 -10.23 -7.75 -19.85
C CYS A 98 -9.02 -6.88 -20.15
N GLU A 99 -8.36 -6.42 -19.11
CA GLU A 99 -7.12 -5.64 -19.18
C GLU A 99 -6.20 -5.99 -18.03
N GLU A 100 -4.91 -6.05 -18.30
CA GLU A 100 -3.86 -6.17 -17.28
C GLU A 100 -2.59 -5.45 -17.76
N ALA A 101 -2.11 -4.48 -16.97
CA ALA A 101 -0.95 -3.67 -17.29
C ALA A 101 -0.08 -3.42 -16.06
N TRP A 102 1.25 -3.42 -16.25
CA TRP A 102 2.24 -3.11 -15.22
C TRP A 102 3.27 -2.12 -15.78
N TRP A 103 3.54 -1.09 -15.01
CA TRP A 103 4.62 -0.12 -15.30
C TRP A 103 5.94 -0.68 -14.77
N LYS A 104 6.84 -1.11 -15.66
CA LYS A 104 8.18 -1.58 -15.24
C LYS A 104 8.84 -0.54 -14.35
N PRO A 105 9.48 -0.91 -13.22
CA PRO A 105 9.91 -2.25 -12.79
C PRO A 105 8.87 -3.03 -11.97
N TYR A 106 7.64 -2.56 -11.84
CA TYR A 106 6.56 -3.31 -11.18
C TYR A 106 6.10 -4.49 -12.04
N ASP A 107 5.57 -5.54 -11.39
CA ASP A 107 5.16 -6.78 -12.04
C ASP A 107 3.93 -7.44 -11.39
N SER A 108 3.43 -8.50 -12.02
CA SER A 108 2.24 -9.23 -11.60
C SER A 108 2.42 -10.13 -10.38
N VAL A 109 3.66 -10.38 -9.93
CA VAL A 109 3.96 -11.38 -8.90
C VAL A 109 4.37 -10.75 -7.56
N THR A 110 4.76 -9.49 -7.56
CA THR A 110 5.22 -8.78 -6.36
C THR A 110 4.03 -8.20 -5.58
N PRO A 111 3.76 -8.68 -4.34
CA PRO A 111 2.75 -8.06 -3.49
C PRO A 111 3.15 -6.64 -3.09
N GLN A 112 2.20 -5.73 -3.08
CA GLN A 112 2.41 -4.34 -2.67
C GLN A 112 1.66 -4.03 -1.38
N THR A 113 2.16 -3.06 -0.61
CA THR A 113 1.51 -2.57 0.60
C THR A 113 0.21 -1.88 0.22
N MET A 114 -0.87 -2.34 0.81
CA MET A 114 -2.23 -1.91 0.48
C MET A 114 -2.69 -0.68 1.24
N PHE A 115 -1.95 -0.26 2.26
CA PHE A 115 -2.43 0.81 3.14
C PHE A 115 -3.87 0.53 3.60
N SER A 116 -4.73 1.52 3.56
CA SER A 116 -6.11 1.41 4.05
C SER A 116 -7.02 0.44 3.30
N PHE A 117 -6.65 -0.02 2.11
CA PHE A 117 -7.32 -1.15 1.47
C PHE A 117 -7.35 -2.39 2.39
N SER A 118 -6.36 -2.54 3.25
CA SER A 118 -6.27 -3.58 4.30
C SER A 118 -7.54 -3.67 5.14
N LYS A 119 -8.22 -2.55 5.35
CA LYS A 119 -9.44 -2.46 6.13
C LYS A 119 -10.58 -3.31 5.57
N SER A 120 -10.70 -3.36 4.25
CA SER A 120 -11.71 -4.19 3.59
C SER A 120 -11.41 -5.70 3.77
N ILE A 121 -10.14 -6.09 3.83
CA ILE A 121 -9.73 -7.46 4.15
C ILE A 121 -10.11 -7.78 5.61
N THR A 122 -9.81 -6.88 6.54
CA THR A 122 -10.16 -7.03 7.96
C THR A 122 -11.67 -7.12 8.16
N SER A 123 -12.44 -6.25 7.51
CA SER A 123 -13.91 -6.32 7.51
C SER A 123 -14.43 -7.67 7.03
N THR A 124 -13.83 -8.22 5.98
CA THR A 124 -14.21 -9.55 5.48
C THR A 124 -14.01 -10.63 6.54
N ALA A 125 -12.94 -10.56 7.33
CA ALA A 125 -12.72 -11.50 8.44
C ALA A 125 -13.79 -11.36 9.54
N VAL A 126 -14.18 -10.12 9.85
CA VAL A 126 -15.29 -9.86 10.79
C VAL A 126 -16.58 -10.47 10.26
N GLY A 127 -16.85 -10.35 8.95
CA GLY A 127 -18.02 -10.97 8.31
C GLY A 127 -18.09 -12.49 8.49
N PHE A 128 -16.97 -13.16 8.29
CA PHE A 128 -16.90 -14.61 8.55
C PHE A 128 -17.09 -14.94 10.03
N ALA A 129 -16.53 -14.15 10.94
CA ALA A 129 -16.70 -14.39 12.38
C ALA A 129 -18.16 -14.18 12.83
N VAL A 130 -18.86 -13.19 12.27
CA VAL A 130 -20.28 -12.98 12.51
C VAL A 130 -21.12 -14.12 11.93
N GLN A 131 -20.83 -14.53 10.70
CA GLN A 131 -21.51 -15.67 10.06
C GLN A 131 -21.34 -16.97 10.85
N GLU A 132 -20.19 -17.20 11.45
CA GLU A 132 -19.88 -18.38 12.27
C GLU A 132 -20.41 -18.25 13.71
N GLY A 133 -21.05 -17.14 14.08
CA GLY A 133 -21.59 -16.91 15.43
C GLY A 133 -20.51 -16.70 16.51
N LEU A 134 -19.27 -16.39 16.09
CA LEU A 134 -18.15 -16.13 17.00
C LEU A 134 -18.14 -14.69 17.53
N LEU A 135 -18.81 -13.80 16.83
CA LEU A 135 -18.85 -12.37 17.10
C LEU A 135 -20.21 -11.80 16.74
N SER A 136 -20.69 -10.80 17.51
CA SER A 136 -21.88 -10.01 17.19
C SER A 136 -21.51 -8.57 16.91
N LEU A 137 -22.27 -7.90 16.02
CA LEU A 137 -22.04 -6.49 15.68
C LEU A 137 -22.28 -5.53 16.86
N ASP A 138 -23.16 -5.89 17.79
CA ASP A 138 -23.53 -5.10 18.97
C ASP A 138 -22.68 -5.44 20.20
N GLU A 139 -21.72 -6.38 20.08
CA GLU A 139 -20.82 -6.74 21.18
C GLU A 139 -19.93 -5.57 21.58
N LYS A 140 -19.94 -5.24 22.88
CA LYS A 140 -19.30 -4.03 23.38
C LYS A 140 -17.79 -4.22 23.59
N LEU A 141 -17.03 -3.16 23.30
CA LEU A 141 -15.58 -3.18 23.46
C LEU A 141 -15.16 -3.45 24.90
N VAL A 142 -15.90 -2.90 25.87
CA VAL A 142 -15.64 -3.11 27.31
C VAL A 142 -15.83 -4.57 27.73
N ASP A 143 -16.74 -5.30 27.07
CA ASP A 143 -16.97 -6.72 27.33
C ASP A 143 -15.91 -7.59 26.65
N ILE A 144 -15.42 -7.16 25.47
CA ILE A 144 -14.38 -7.87 24.73
C ILE A 144 -13.01 -7.68 25.41
N PHE A 145 -12.71 -6.47 25.90
CA PHE A 145 -11.42 -6.12 26.50
C PHE A 145 -11.56 -5.61 27.94
N PRO A 146 -12.09 -6.44 28.88
CA PRO A 146 -12.31 -6.01 30.26
C PRO A 146 -11.03 -5.60 30.97
N ASP A 147 -9.90 -6.30 30.68
CA ASP A 147 -8.60 -6.03 31.30
C ASP A 147 -7.97 -4.71 30.85
N GLU A 148 -8.39 -4.19 29.69
CA GLU A 148 -7.91 -2.95 29.09
C GLU A 148 -8.89 -1.79 29.32
N THR A 149 -10.02 -2.07 29.96
CA THR A 149 -11.07 -1.07 30.20
C THR A 149 -10.74 -0.23 31.45
N PRO A 150 -10.84 1.10 31.39
CA PRO A 150 -10.68 1.95 32.56
C PRO A 150 -11.62 1.57 33.70
N GLU A 151 -11.23 1.76 34.98
CA GLU A 151 -12.09 1.48 36.15
C GLU A 151 -13.45 2.20 36.08
N ASN A 152 -13.48 3.41 35.52
CA ASN A 152 -14.68 4.22 35.35
C ASN A 152 -14.87 4.61 33.89
N PRO A 153 -15.28 3.66 33.01
CA PRO A 153 -15.46 3.94 31.60
C PRO A 153 -16.62 4.92 31.38
N GLY A 154 -16.37 5.91 30.50
CA GLY A 154 -17.41 6.87 30.09
C GLY A 154 -18.55 6.19 29.33
N GLU A 155 -19.72 6.81 29.27
CA GLU A 155 -20.91 6.25 28.63
C GLU A 155 -20.71 5.96 27.14
N ASN A 156 -19.92 6.79 26.43
CA ASN A 156 -19.62 6.56 25.02
C ASN A 156 -18.72 5.32 24.81
N LEU A 157 -17.70 5.12 25.66
CA LEU A 157 -16.88 3.89 25.59
C LEU A 157 -17.72 2.64 25.92
N LYS A 158 -18.60 2.70 26.95
CA LYS A 158 -19.54 1.60 27.26
C LYS A 158 -20.45 1.26 26.09
N ALA A 159 -20.82 2.26 25.29
CA ALA A 159 -21.69 2.08 24.14
C ALA A 159 -20.96 1.64 22.87
N ALA A 160 -19.63 1.84 22.78
CA ALA A 160 -18.83 1.48 21.61
C ALA A 160 -18.83 -0.04 21.38
N ASP A 161 -19.03 -0.45 20.14
CA ASP A 161 -19.21 -1.82 19.71
C ASP A 161 -18.52 -2.13 18.37
N VAL A 162 -18.60 -3.36 17.95
CA VAL A 162 -18.02 -3.84 16.69
C VAL A 162 -18.59 -3.09 15.47
N TYR A 163 -19.91 -2.81 15.47
CA TYR A 163 -20.55 -2.04 14.40
C TYR A 163 -19.93 -0.65 14.25
N SER A 164 -19.71 0.05 15.37
CA SER A 164 -19.16 1.40 15.38
C SER A 164 -17.68 1.45 14.95
N LEU A 165 -16.91 0.38 15.20
CA LEU A 165 -15.56 0.24 14.63
C LEU A 165 -15.61 0.05 13.11
N LEU A 166 -16.49 -0.85 12.61
CA LEU A 166 -16.64 -1.14 11.17
C LEU A 166 -17.06 0.11 10.39
N THR A 167 -17.92 0.94 10.97
CA THR A 167 -18.46 2.14 10.33
C THR A 167 -17.63 3.41 10.59
N MET A 168 -16.43 3.30 11.23
CA MET A 168 -15.60 4.46 11.58
C MET A 168 -16.34 5.48 12.45
N SER A 169 -17.15 5.02 13.40
CA SER A 169 -18.00 5.87 14.24
C SER A 169 -17.96 5.48 15.72
N CYS A 170 -16.83 4.93 16.18
CA CYS A 170 -16.68 4.46 17.56
C CYS A 170 -16.79 5.57 18.64
N GLY A 171 -16.74 6.84 18.24
CA GLY A 171 -16.92 7.98 19.11
C GLY A 171 -15.65 8.73 19.49
N GLN A 172 -14.47 8.28 19.08
CA GLN A 172 -13.22 9.03 19.25
C GLN A 172 -13.19 10.23 18.29
N GLU A 173 -12.62 11.36 18.73
CA GLU A 173 -12.47 12.56 17.90
C GLU A 173 -11.28 12.44 16.93
N ASN A 174 -10.25 11.70 17.31
CA ASN A 174 -9.04 11.50 16.52
C ASN A 174 -8.60 10.03 16.57
N ASP A 175 -7.97 9.57 15.51
CA ASP A 175 -7.25 8.31 15.53
C ASP A 175 -6.03 8.43 16.45
N ILE A 176 -5.93 7.57 17.45
CA ILE A 176 -4.86 7.62 18.45
C ILE A 176 -3.48 7.32 17.83
N CYS A 177 -3.40 6.65 16.69
CA CYS A 177 -2.12 6.35 16.03
C CYS A 177 -1.24 7.58 15.83
N TYR A 178 -1.84 8.78 15.74
CA TYR A 178 -1.13 10.05 15.63
C TYR A 178 -0.62 10.61 16.97
N GLN A 179 -1.03 10.01 18.09
CA GLN A 179 -0.69 10.47 19.44
C GLN A 179 0.20 9.48 20.18
N LEU A 180 0.25 8.21 19.71
CA LEU A 180 1.05 7.17 20.32
C LEU A 180 2.55 7.50 20.24
N LYS A 181 3.23 7.44 21.38
CA LYS A 181 4.70 7.51 21.45
C LYS A 181 5.35 6.16 21.18
N SER A 182 4.64 5.08 21.45
CA SER A 182 5.00 3.69 21.22
C SER A 182 3.71 2.89 20.99
N TYR A 183 3.81 1.78 20.28
CA TYR A 183 2.69 0.84 20.11
C TYR A 183 2.68 -0.28 21.18
N ASP A 184 3.55 -0.24 22.19
CA ASP A 184 3.68 -1.34 23.15
C ASP A 184 2.41 -1.67 23.91
N HIS A 185 1.57 -0.66 24.17
CA HIS A 185 0.30 -0.79 24.90
C HIS A 185 -0.89 -0.22 24.10
N TRP A 186 -0.86 -0.32 22.78
CA TRP A 186 -1.79 0.35 21.87
C TRP A 186 -3.29 0.02 22.12
N ILE A 187 -3.62 -1.22 22.55
CA ILE A 187 -5.01 -1.59 22.90
C ILE A 187 -5.46 -0.84 24.15
N HIS A 188 -4.60 -0.82 25.20
CA HIS A 188 -4.84 -0.05 26.40
C HIS A 188 -5.04 1.44 26.08
N ASP A 189 -4.13 2.01 25.28
CA ASP A 189 -4.19 3.41 24.89
C ASP A 189 -5.45 3.72 24.08
N PHE A 190 -5.91 2.79 23.21
CA PHE A 190 -7.18 2.92 22.50
C PHE A 190 -8.37 2.97 23.46
N MET A 191 -8.43 2.05 24.43
CA MET A 191 -9.51 1.96 25.39
C MET A 191 -9.53 3.14 26.40
N HIS A 192 -8.38 3.81 26.61
CA HIS A 192 -8.23 4.97 27.49
C HIS A 192 -8.29 6.32 26.74
N ALA A 193 -8.45 6.31 25.42
CA ALA A 193 -8.63 7.52 24.64
C ALA A 193 -10.00 8.20 24.91
N ASP A 194 -10.11 9.47 24.51
CA ASP A 194 -11.38 10.21 24.66
C ASP A 194 -12.43 9.77 23.63
N PHE A 195 -13.50 9.15 24.10
CA PHE A 195 -14.70 8.82 23.32
C PHE A 195 -15.70 9.98 23.43
N LYS A 196 -15.43 11.07 22.73
CA LYS A 196 -16.16 12.32 22.82
C LYS A 196 -17.59 12.24 22.29
N TYR A 197 -17.80 11.46 21.23
CA TYR A 197 -19.09 11.38 20.56
C TYR A 197 -19.80 10.05 20.88
N LYS A 198 -21.14 10.09 20.81
CA LYS A 198 -21.92 8.86 20.91
C LYS A 198 -21.61 7.96 19.72
N PRO A 199 -21.25 6.68 19.92
CA PRO A 199 -21.01 5.74 18.83
C PRO A 199 -22.16 5.68 17.82
N GLY A 200 -21.83 5.56 16.54
CA GLY A 200 -22.78 5.53 15.44
C GLY A 200 -23.31 6.90 14.98
N THR A 201 -22.90 8.00 15.61
CA THR A 201 -23.47 9.34 15.28
C THR A 201 -22.56 10.22 14.43
N MET A 202 -21.25 9.99 14.46
CA MET A 202 -20.26 10.79 13.74
C MET A 202 -19.21 9.92 13.09
N PHE A 203 -19.00 10.11 11.80
CA PHE A 203 -17.90 9.47 11.08
C PHE A 203 -16.58 10.15 11.46
N GLN A 204 -15.64 9.34 11.93
CA GLN A 204 -14.27 9.75 12.16
C GLN A 204 -13.32 8.63 11.72
N TYR A 205 -12.60 8.87 10.62
CA TYR A 205 -11.69 7.86 10.08
C TYR A 205 -10.63 7.45 11.11
N ASN A 206 -10.58 6.16 11.44
CA ASN A 206 -9.81 5.64 12.56
C ASN A 206 -9.16 4.30 12.21
N SER A 207 -7.85 4.32 11.88
CA SER A 207 -7.11 3.12 11.51
C SER A 207 -6.87 2.20 12.70
N THR A 208 -6.61 2.77 13.88
CA THR A 208 -6.45 1.99 15.12
C THR A 208 -7.77 1.27 15.48
N GLY A 209 -8.92 1.86 15.17
CA GLY A 209 -10.21 1.16 15.30
C GLY A 209 -10.29 -0.10 14.42
N THR A 210 -9.68 -0.10 13.24
CA THR A 210 -9.57 -1.32 12.43
C THR A 210 -8.55 -2.31 13.00
N ASP A 211 -7.44 -1.84 13.55
CA ASP A 211 -6.49 -2.70 14.25
C ASP A 211 -7.15 -3.37 15.48
N MET A 212 -8.07 -2.67 16.17
CA MET A 212 -8.92 -3.27 17.22
C MET A 212 -9.80 -4.41 16.68
N LEU A 213 -10.33 -4.30 15.45
CA LEU A 213 -11.05 -5.43 14.82
C LEU A 213 -10.12 -6.64 14.63
N CYS A 214 -8.85 -6.44 14.29
CA CYS A 214 -7.86 -7.53 14.21
C CYS A 214 -7.60 -8.15 15.59
N ALA A 215 -7.48 -7.32 16.62
CA ALA A 215 -7.35 -7.82 18.01
C ALA A 215 -8.58 -8.62 18.45
N ILE A 216 -9.78 -8.19 18.05
CA ILE A 216 -11.03 -8.90 18.29
C ILE A 216 -11.02 -10.28 17.59
N ILE A 217 -10.69 -10.32 16.29
CA ILE A 217 -10.58 -11.59 15.55
C ILE A 217 -9.60 -12.53 16.24
N LYS A 218 -8.41 -12.05 16.61
CA LYS A 218 -7.41 -12.87 17.31
C LYS A 218 -7.90 -13.35 18.66
N LYS A 219 -8.56 -12.51 19.44
CA LYS A 219 -9.11 -12.88 20.75
C LYS A 219 -10.22 -13.93 20.64
N LYS A 220 -11.09 -13.81 19.62
CA LYS A 220 -12.24 -14.72 19.42
C LYS A 220 -11.84 -16.06 18.77
N THR A 221 -10.81 -16.07 17.93
CA THR A 221 -10.46 -17.24 17.10
C THR A 221 -9.11 -17.86 17.44
N GLY A 222 -8.23 -17.15 18.15
CA GLY A 222 -6.83 -17.51 18.37
C GLY A 222 -5.93 -17.29 17.14
N LEU A 223 -6.47 -16.82 16.02
CA LEU A 223 -5.77 -16.66 14.74
C LEU A 223 -5.70 -15.18 14.33
N ASN A 224 -4.65 -14.82 13.64
CA ASN A 224 -4.59 -13.54 12.94
C ASN A 224 -5.56 -13.52 11.75
N VAL A 225 -5.91 -12.34 11.25
CA VAL A 225 -6.87 -12.16 10.14
C VAL A 225 -6.47 -12.97 8.91
N SER A 226 -5.18 -12.94 8.52
CA SER A 226 -4.72 -13.69 7.35
C SER A 226 -4.81 -15.21 7.54
N GLU A 227 -4.48 -15.70 8.73
CA GLU A 227 -4.59 -17.12 9.09
C GLU A 227 -6.06 -17.57 9.12
N TYR A 228 -6.94 -16.73 9.68
CA TYR A 228 -8.36 -17.00 9.78
C TYR A 228 -9.04 -17.01 8.40
N LEU A 229 -8.70 -16.05 7.53
CA LEU A 229 -9.25 -15.97 6.17
C LEU A 229 -8.64 -16.99 5.21
N LYS A 230 -7.44 -17.49 5.46
CA LYS A 230 -6.76 -18.38 4.51
C LYS A 230 -7.62 -19.56 4.05
N PRO A 231 -8.14 -20.46 4.90
CA PRO A 231 -8.98 -21.59 4.48
C PRO A 231 -10.40 -21.18 4.08
N ARG A 232 -10.90 -20.04 4.58
CA ARG A 232 -12.27 -19.57 4.37
C ARG A 232 -12.45 -18.83 3.06
N LEU A 233 -11.44 -18.03 2.69
CA LEU A 233 -11.51 -17.12 1.55
C LEU A 233 -10.29 -17.27 0.63
N PHE A 234 -9.07 -17.03 1.12
CA PHE A 234 -7.93 -16.83 0.24
C PHE A 234 -7.62 -18.05 -0.63
N ASP A 235 -7.59 -19.25 -0.02
CA ASP A 235 -7.38 -20.49 -0.76
C ASP A 235 -8.54 -20.79 -1.73
N LYS A 236 -9.76 -20.35 -1.41
CA LYS A 236 -10.97 -20.57 -2.22
C LYS A 236 -10.98 -19.68 -3.46
N ILE A 237 -10.70 -18.38 -3.30
CA ILE A 237 -10.74 -17.43 -4.40
C ILE A 237 -9.40 -17.27 -5.12
N GLY A 238 -8.35 -17.93 -4.63
CA GLY A 238 -7.03 -17.97 -5.28
C GLY A 238 -6.12 -16.80 -4.97
N MET A 239 -6.30 -16.14 -3.84
CA MET A 239 -5.37 -15.13 -3.34
C MET A 239 -4.15 -15.79 -2.71
N THR A 240 -2.94 -15.34 -3.09
CA THR A 240 -1.69 -15.98 -2.65
C THR A 240 -0.62 -14.98 -2.28
N ASN A 241 0.35 -15.43 -1.47
CA ASN A 241 1.47 -14.60 -1.00
C ASN A 241 1.02 -13.36 -0.21
N ILE A 242 -0.06 -13.51 0.56
CA ILE A 242 -0.56 -12.47 1.43
C ILE A 242 0.31 -12.41 2.67
N SER A 243 0.67 -11.21 3.07
CA SER A 243 1.38 -10.94 4.32
C SER A 243 0.82 -9.69 4.97
N CYS A 244 0.99 -9.57 6.27
CA CYS A 244 0.59 -8.37 7.00
C CYS A 244 1.68 -7.98 8.00
N ARG A 245 1.85 -6.67 8.22
CA ARG A 245 2.71 -6.14 9.28
C ARG A 245 2.08 -6.48 10.63
N LEU A 246 2.92 -6.80 11.61
CA LEU A 246 2.48 -7.06 12.97
C LEU A 246 2.63 -5.83 13.86
N LEU A 247 1.68 -5.64 14.74
CA LEU A 247 1.72 -4.79 15.91
C LEU A 247 2.19 -5.60 17.13
N PRO A 248 2.61 -4.96 18.24
CA PRO A 248 2.86 -5.63 19.51
C PRO A 248 1.67 -6.52 19.93
N GLY A 249 1.97 -7.64 20.55
CA GLY A 249 0.99 -8.69 20.82
C GLY A 249 0.78 -9.66 19.66
N ASP A 250 1.64 -9.59 18.64
CA ASP A 250 1.58 -10.46 17.45
C ASP A 250 0.22 -10.36 16.73
N ILE A 251 -0.32 -9.14 16.65
CA ILE A 251 -1.59 -8.80 16.02
C ILE A 251 -1.32 -8.15 14.67
N GLU A 252 -2.01 -8.59 13.62
CA GLU A 252 -1.88 -7.98 12.30
C GLU A 252 -2.41 -6.54 12.28
N MET A 253 -1.64 -5.62 11.66
CA MET A 253 -2.01 -4.22 11.44
C MET A 253 -3.04 -4.14 10.31
N GLY A 254 -4.28 -4.49 10.60
CA GLY A 254 -5.35 -4.57 9.61
C GLY A 254 -5.79 -3.23 9.06
N GLY A 255 -5.46 -2.15 9.76
CA GLY A 255 -5.73 -0.78 9.30
C GLY A 255 -4.91 -0.37 8.07
N SER A 256 -3.71 -0.97 7.86
CA SER A 256 -2.82 -0.53 6.77
C SER A 256 -1.71 -1.50 6.37
N GLY A 257 -1.59 -2.65 7.02
CA GLY A 257 -0.39 -3.49 6.97
C GLY A 257 -0.40 -4.63 5.96
N PHE A 258 -1.52 -4.90 5.27
CA PHE A 258 -1.56 -5.99 4.29
C PHE A 258 -0.75 -5.68 3.04
N ARG A 259 -0.13 -6.74 2.49
CA ARG A 259 0.48 -6.78 1.15
C ARG A 259 -0.21 -7.85 0.32
N VAL A 260 -0.71 -7.44 -0.85
CA VAL A 260 -1.36 -8.32 -1.82
C VAL A 260 -0.97 -7.94 -3.25
N LYS A 261 -1.20 -8.83 -4.20
CA LYS A 261 -0.99 -8.56 -5.64
C LYS A 261 -2.22 -7.86 -6.22
N THR A 262 -2.05 -7.22 -7.37
CA THR A 262 -3.15 -6.57 -8.09
C THR A 262 -4.26 -7.57 -8.46
N GLU A 263 -3.90 -8.78 -8.89
CA GLU A 263 -4.90 -9.83 -9.16
C GLU A 263 -5.65 -10.26 -7.89
N ASP A 264 -5.00 -10.25 -6.71
CA ASP A 264 -5.67 -10.56 -5.44
C ASP A 264 -6.69 -9.47 -5.07
N MET A 265 -6.38 -8.18 -5.34
CA MET A 265 -7.33 -7.08 -5.17
C MET A 265 -8.57 -7.27 -6.08
N ALA A 266 -8.32 -7.61 -7.35
CA ALA A 266 -9.37 -7.85 -8.32
C ALA A 266 -10.24 -9.07 -7.94
N ARG A 267 -9.64 -10.16 -7.44
CA ARG A 267 -10.36 -11.35 -6.95
C ARG A 267 -11.23 -11.04 -5.75
N LEU A 268 -10.74 -10.24 -4.80
CA LEU A 268 -11.53 -9.78 -3.65
C LEU A 268 -12.71 -8.91 -4.13
N GLY A 269 -12.47 -7.97 -5.04
CA GLY A 269 -13.52 -7.16 -5.65
C GLY A 269 -14.58 -8.00 -6.35
N GLN A 270 -14.18 -8.98 -7.16
CA GLN A 270 -15.11 -9.89 -7.83
C GLN A 270 -15.91 -10.75 -6.85
N PHE A 271 -15.29 -11.18 -5.75
CA PHE A 271 -16.00 -11.90 -4.69
C PHE A 271 -17.12 -11.06 -4.07
N TYR A 272 -16.88 -9.76 -3.86
CA TYR A 272 -17.90 -8.82 -3.38
C TYR A 272 -18.99 -8.57 -4.44
N LEU A 273 -18.62 -8.38 -5.72
CA LEU A 273 -19.59 -8.27 -6.82
C LEU A 273 -20.48 -9.52 -6.93
N ASN A 274 -19.91 -10.69 -6.75
CA ASN A 274 -20.64 -11.96 -6.74
C ASN A 274 -21.43 -12.19 -5.44
N ARG A 275 -21.59 -11.15 -4.61
CA ARG A 275 -22.38 -11.18 -3.36
C ARG A 275 -22.00 -12.34 -2.44
N GLY A 276 -20.67 -12.61 -2.29
CA GLY A 276 -20.14 -13.64 -1.42
C GLY A 276 -20.15 -15.06 -2.03
N ILE A 277 -20.46 -15.21 -3.31
CA ILE A 277 -20.42 -16.49 -4.03
C ILE A 277 -19.11 -16.58 -4.84
N TRP A 278 -18.46 -17.73 -4.79
CA TRP A 278 -17.32 -18.04 -5.64
C TRP A 278 -17.46 -19.43 -6.25
N LYS A 279 -17.42 -19.51 -7.58
CA LYS A 279 -17.60 -20.78 -8.33
C LYS A 279 -18.84 -21.57 -7.91
N GLY A 280 -19.94 -20.88 -7.63
CA GLY A 280 -21.21 -21.48 -7.22
C GLY A 280 -21.31 -21.85 -5.73
N GLU A 281 -20.24 -21.69 -4.95
CA GLU A 281 -20.24 -21.89 -3.49
C GLU A 281 -20.46 -20.54 -2.79
N ARG A 282 -21.46 -20.43 -1.90
CA ARG A 282 -21.60 -19.27 -1.03
C ARG A 282 -20.61 -19.38 0.12
N LEU A 283 -19.61 -18.50 0.11
CA LEU A 283 -18.58 -18.45 1.15
C LEU A 283 -18.97 -17.49 2.28
N LEU A 284 -19.56 -16.35 1.92
CA LEU A 284 -19.99 -15.31 2.87
C LEU A 284 -21.44 -14.93 2.60
N ASN A 285 -22.20 -14.69 3.66
CA ASN A 285 -23.59 -14.33 3.59
C ASN A 285 -23.80 -13.03 2.80
N GLU A 286 -24.87 -13.02 2.03
CA GLU A 286 -25.24 -11.87 1.18
C GLU A 286 -25.56 -10.63 2.01
N GLU A 287 -26.19 -10.83 3.17
CA GLU A 287 -26.52 -9.76 4.11
C GLU A 287 -25.28 -9.01 4.59
N TRP A 288 -24.16 -9.74 4.81
CA TRP A 288 -22.89 -9.10 5.13
C TRP A 288 -22.39 -8.23 3.98
N ILE A 289 -22.41 -8.75 2.76
CA ILE A 289 -21.97 -8.01 1.56
C ILE A 289 -22.78 -6.73 1.41
N ASP A 290 -24.12 -6.82 1.56
CA ASP A 290 -25.02 -5.66 1.46
C ASP A 290 -24.72 -4.62 2.54
N MET A 291 -24.56 -5.02 3.78
CA MET A 291 -24.17 -4.09 4.85
C MET A 291 -22.80 -3.47 4.61
N ALA A 292 -21.82 -4.28 4.20
CA ALA A 292 -20.44 -3.82 4.01
C ALA A 292 -20.32 -2.80 2.87
N THR A 293 -21.11 -2.93 1.81
CA THR A 293 -20.97 -2.12 0.61
C THR A 293 -22.02 -1.01 0.48
N SER A 294 -23.08 -1.03 1.32
CA SER A 294 -24.06 0.04 1.39
C SER A 294 -23.62 1.16 2.36
N ARG A 295 -24.26 2.32 2.24
CA ARG A 295 -24.01 3.46 3.12
C ARG A 295 -24.57 3.21 4.51
N GLN A 296 -23.71 2.96 5.49
CA GLN A 296 -24.07 2.82 6.91
C GLN A 296 -23.99 4.16 7.64
N ILE A 297 -23.06 5.04 7.24
CA ILE A 297 -22.88 6.35 7.83
C ILE A 297 -22.58 7.41 6.77
N SER A 298 -22.96 8.66 7.04
CA SER A 298 -22.59 9.81 6.22
C SER A 298 -21.14 10.21 6.49
N THR A 299 -20.40 10.46 5.41
CA THR A 299 -19.04 11.00 5.47
C THR A 299 -18.99 12.50 5.13
N VAL A 300 -20.13 13.13 4.92
CA VAL A 300 -20.23 14.58 4.69
C VAL A 300 -19.78 15.30 5.94
N ASN A 301 -18.74 16.12 5.81
CA ASN A 301 -18.29 16.98 6.89
C ASN A 301 -19.02 18.33 6.79
N PRO A 302 -19.84 18.71 7.76
CA PRO A 302 -20.61 19.95 7.71
C PRO A 302 -19.73 21.21 7.75
N VAL A 303 -18.47 21.09 8.15
CA VAL A 303 -17.51 22.22 8.19
C VAL A 303 -16.82 22.43 6.83
N PHE A 304 -16.68 21.36 6.05
CA PHE A 304 -16.03 21.37 4.74
C PHE A 304 -17.04 20.94 3.67
N ASP A 305 -17.82 21.89 3.18
CA ASP A 305 -18.76 21.66 2.08
C ASP A 305 -17.96 21.47 0.76
N ASN A 306 -17.53 20.24 0.53
CA ASN A 306 -16.89 19.81 -0.72
C ASN A 306 -17.53 18.50 -1.20
N HIS A 307 -18.76 18.62 -1.70
CA HIS A 307 -19.52 17.50 -2.26
C HIS A 307 -18.83 16.83 -3.45
N ASP A 308 -17.83 17.48 -4.05
CA ASP A 308 -17.08 16.96 -5.20
C ASP A 308 -15.96 15.99 -4.79
N SER A 309 -15.71 15.80 -3.50
CA SER A 309 -14.69 14.87 -3.01
C SER A 309 -15.16 13.42 -3.05
N ASN A 310 -14.34 12.54 -3.59
CA ASN A 310 -14.60 11.10 -3.66
C ASN A 310 -14.78 10.41 -2.30
N TRP A 311 -14.55 11.09 -1.18
CA TRP A 311 -14.71 10.56 0.17
C TRP A 311 -15.94 11.11 0.92
N GLN A 312 -16.87 11.79 0.22
CA GLN A 312 -18.08 12.37 0.85
C GLN A 312 -19.41 11.70 0.44
N HIS A 313 -19.33 10.48 -0.07
CA HIS A 313 -20.52 9.75 -0.56
C HIS A 313 -21.02 8.66 0.39
N GLY A 314 -20.41 8.54 1.56
CA GLY A 314 -20.77 7.59 2.59
C GLY A 314 -19.79 6.43 2.73
N TYR A 315 -19.95 5.70 3.84
CA TYR A 315 -19.08 4.60 4.24
C TYR A 315 -19.91 3.40 4.71
N GLY A 316 -19.49 2.21 4.30
CA GLY A 316 -20.06 0.95 4.75
C GLY A 316 -19.22 0.31 5.87
N PHE A 317 -19.07 -1.01 5.86
CA PHE A 317 -18.16 -1.72 6.74
C PHE A 317 -16.76 -1.79 6.10
N GLN A 318 -15.99 -0.70 6.25
CA GLN A 318 -14.64 -0.53 5.70
C GLN A 318 -14.57 -0.50 4.16
N PHE A 319 -15.67 -0.02 3.54
CA PHE A 319 -15.76 0.29 2.11
C PHE A 319 -16.30 1.72 1.91
N TRP A 320 -15.72 2.44 0.97
CA TRP A 320 -16.17 3.76 0.57
C TRP A 320 -17.23 3.68 -0.53
N ARG A 321 -18.25 4.55 -0.44
CA ARG A 321 -19.14 4.80 -1.58
C ARG A 321 -18.46 5.76 -2.56
N CYS A 322 -18.76 5.63 -3.85
CA CYS A 322 -18.16 6.43 -4.91
C CYS A 322 -19.09 7.56 -5.37
N ILE A 323 -18.53 8.55 -6.11
CA ILE A 323 -19.31 9.61 -6.76
C ILE A 323 -20.34 9.00 -7.74
N PRO A 324 -19.97 8.08 -8.67
CA PRO A 324 -20.98 7.41 -9.45
C PRO A 324 -21.90 6.56 -8.57
N GLU A 325 -23.21 6.73 -8.72
CA GLU A 325 -24.20 5.99 -7.94
C GLU A 325 -24.06 4.47 -8.13
N GLY A 326 -24.33 3.71 -7.09
CA GLY A 326 -24.20 2.25 -7.11
C GLY A 326 -22.78 1.75 -6.82
N LEU A 327 -21.74 2.47 -7.21
CA LEU A 327 -20.36 2.04 -7.07
C LEU A 327 -19.85 2.13 -5.62
N TYR A 328 -18.95 1.22 -5.28
CA TYR A 328 -18.22 1.21 -4.01
C TYR A 328 -16.77 0.74 -4.23
N ARG A 329 -15.92 1.01 -3.26
CA ARG A 329 -14.51 0.64 -3.39
C ARG A 329 -13.84 0.27 -2.08
N ALA A 330 -12.88 -0.64 -2.13
CA ALA A 330 -11.80 -0.76 -1.17
C ALA A 330 -10.72 0.26 -1.55
N ASP A 331 -10.21 1.01 -0.56
CA ASP A 331 -9.43 2.23 -0.79
C ASP A 331 -8.20 2.27 0.10
N GLY A 332 -7.03 2.44 -0.50
CA GLY A 332 -5.76 2.63 0.19
C GLY A 332 -5.04 3.90 -0.24
N ALA A 333 -4.30 4.47 0.68
CA ALA A 333 -3.50 5.66 0.41
C ALA A 333 -2.63 5.49 -0.85
N TYR A 334 -2.36 6.60 -1.50
CA TYR A 334 -1.61 6.68 -2.75
C TYR A 334 -2.28 6.02 -3.95
N GLY A 335 -3.58 5.67 -3.87
CA GLY A 335 -4.35 5.10 -4.97
C GLY A 335 -4.23 3.58 -5.11
N GLN A 336 -4.28 2.86 -3.99
CA GLN A 336 -4.49 1.42 -3.97
C GLN A 336 -6.00 1.16 -3.99
N PHE A 337 -6.57 0.92 -5.16
CA PHE A 337 -8.03 0.83 -5.33
C PHE A 337 -8.48 -0.52 -5.87
N ALA A 338 -9.55 -1.08 -5.31
CA ALA A 338 -10.45 -1.95 -6.05
C ALA A 338 -11.83 -1.27 -6.08
N ILE A 339 -12.27 -0.94 -7.26
CA ILE A 339 -13.53 -0.25 -7.53
C ILE A 339 -14.49 -1.28 -8.12
N MET A 340 -15.68 -1.40 -7.56
CA MET A 340 -16.71 -2.32 -7.98
C MET A 340 -17.90 -1.54 -8.54
N ASP A 341 -18.31 -1.91 -9.76
CA ASP A 341 -19.54 -1.46 -10.43
C ASP A 341 -20.49 -2.65 -10.54
N PRO A 342 -21.49 -2.76 -9.63
CA PRO A 342 -22.44 -3.88 -9.65
C PRO A 342 -23.32 -3.90 -10.90
N ASP A 343 -23.70 -2.75 -11.44
CA ASP A 343 -24.62 -2.67 -12.57
C ASP A 343 -23.96 -3.16 -13.87
N LYS A 344 -22.64 -2.95 -13.99
CA LYS A 344 -21.87 -3.37 -15.18
C LYS A 344 -21.05 -4.63 -14.96
N ASP A 345 -21.12 -5.21 -13.75
CA ASP A 345 -20.33 -6.37 -13.31
C ASP A 345 -18.83 -6.19 -13.62
N VAL A 346 -18.27 -5.08 -13.11
CA VAL A 346 -16.89 -4.67 -13.37
C VAL A 346 -16.12 -4.47 -12.06
N VAL A 347 -14.88 -4.94 -12.04
CA VAL A 347 -13.86 -4.60 -11.03
C VAL A 347 -12.72 -3.87 -11.72
N ILE A 348 -12.30 -2.74 -11.16
CA ILE A 348 -11.09 -2.02 -11.57
C ILE A 348 -10.12 -2.02 -10.40
N ALA A 349 -9.01 -2.75 -10.52
CA ALA A 349 -7.94 -2.79 -9.52
C ALA A 349 -6.76 -1.94 -9.99
N ILE A 350 -6.32 -1.01 -9.15
CA ILE A 350 -5.22 -0.08 -9.44
C ILE A 350 -4.25 -0.09 -8.26
N THR A 351 -2.94 -0.15 -8.56
CA THR A 351 -1.90 0.23 -7.61
C THR A 351 -1.12 1.40 -8.18
N SER A 352 -0.78 2.36 -7.34
CA SER A 352 -0.10 3.60 -7.73
C SER A 352 0.68 4.21 -6.57
N ALA A 353 1.47 5.23 -6.86
CA ALA A 353 2.10 6.11 -5.88
C ALA A 353 1.60 7.56 -6.07
N SER A 354 0.29 7.75 -6.16
CA SER A 354 -0.34 9.04 -6.40
C SER A 354 -0.50 9.85 -5.12
N PHE A 355 -0.05 11.11 -5.15
CA PHE A 355 -0.39 12.11 -4.10
C PHE A 355 -1.72 12.82 -4.37
N CYS A 356 -2.32 12.57 -5.54
CA CYS A 356 -3.62 13.10 -5.92
C CYS A 356 -4.62 11.94 -6.19
N PRO A 357 -4.90 11.07 -5.20
CA PRO A 357 -5.75 9.90 -5.40
C PRO A 357 -7.19 10.29 -5.78
N ASP A 358 -7.67 11.46 -5.34
CA ASP A 358 -8.96 12.02 -5.77
C ASP A 358 -8.99 12.27 -7.28
N ARG A 359 -7.93 12.89 -7.81
CA ARG A 359 -7.82 13.11 -9.26
C ARG A 359 -7.71 11.81 -10.06
N LEU A 360 -6.99 10.82 -9.53
CA LEU A 360 -6.92 9.48 -10.16
C LEU A 360 -8.31 8.86 -10.27
N LEU A 361 -9.12 8.91 -9.20
CA LEU A 361 -10.51 8.44 -9.24
C LEU A 361 -11.33 9.21 -10.28
N ASN A 362 -11.20 10.54 -10.34
CA ASN A 362 -11.92 11.34 -11.33
C ASN A 362 -11.54 10.95 -12.77
N ILE A 363 -10.26 10.64 -13.04
CA ILE A 363 -9.86 10.13 -14.37
C ILE A 363 -10.51 8.76 -14.66
N VAL A 364 -10.64 7.90 -13.65
CA VAL A 364 -11.39 6.63 -13.83
C VAL A 364 -12.84 6.92 -14.26
N TRP A 365 -13.52 7.87 -13.59
CA TRP A 365 -14.89 8.25 -13.92
C TRP A 365 -14.99 8.88 -15.31
N GLU A 366 -14.09 9.79 -15.63
CA GLU A 366 -14.10 10.60 -16.85
C GLU A 366 -13.68 9.82 -18.11
N LYS A 367 -12.75 8.85 -17.97
CA LYS A 367 -12.12 8.19 -19.12
C LYS A 367 -12.42 6.70 -19.20
N LEU A 368 -12.31 5.98 -18.09
CA LEU A 368 -12.39 4.53 -18.10
C LEU A 368 -13.85 4.03 -18.06
N LEU A 369 -14.66 4.52 -17.12
CA LEU A 369 -16.04 4.07 -16.95
C LEU A 369 -16.92 4.38 -18.16
N VAL A 370 -16.66 5.48 -18.86
CA VAL A 370 -17.44 5.87 -20.06
C VAL A 370 -17.26 4.89 -21.22
N GLY A 371 -16.18 4.13 -21.24
CA GLY A 371 -15.93 3.11 -22.26
C GLY A 371 -16.51 1.74 -21.96
N ILE A 372 -17.10 1.55 -20.78
CA ILE A 372 -17.76 0.30 -20.38
C ILE A 372 -19.22 0.38 -20.78
N THR A 373 -19.58 -0.34 -21.84
CA THR A 373 -20.91 -0.29 -22.44
C THR A 373 -21.88 -1.28 -21.78
N ASP A 374 -23.18 -1.19 -22.13
CA ASP A 374 -24.19 -2.18 -21.71
C ASP A 374 -24.19 -3.43 -22.61
N LYS A 375 -23.36 -3.44 -23.66
CA LYS A 375 -23.19 -4.61 -24.53
C LYS A 375 -22.23 -5.61 -23.90
N GLU A 376 -22.53 -6.89 -24.05
CA GLU A 376 -21.65 -7.96 -23.60
C GLU A 376 -20.37 -8.05 -24.43
N GLU A 377 -20.45 -7.70 -25.72
CA GLU A 377 -19.36 -7.80 -26.68
C GLU A 377 -19.44 -6.65 -27.71
N LEU A 378 -18.28 -6.14 -28.12
CA LEU A 378 -18.10 -5.14 -29.16
C LEU A 378 -17.35 -5.75 -30.35
N GLU A 379 -17.44 -5.11 -31.50
CA GLU A 379 -16.59 -5.42 -32.63
C GLU A 379 -15.12 -5.10 -32.30
N GLU A 380 -14.22 -5.96 -32.71
CA GLU A 380 -12.79 -5.71 -32.53
C GLU A 380 -12.38 -4.45 -33.29
N SER A 381 -11.58 -3.61 -32.63
CA SER A 381 -11.11 -2.35 -33.17
C SER A 381 -9.58 -2.33 -33.22
N GLY A 382 -9.01 -1.48 -34.09
CA GLY A 382 -7.56 -1.25 -34.13
C GLY A 382 -6.97 -0.71 -32.81
N SER A 383 -7.83 -0.19 -31.93
CA SER A 383 -7.42 0.33 -30.61
C SER A 383 -6.92 -0.79 -29.68
N TYR A 384 -7.39 -2.03 -29.84
CA TYR A 384 -6.85 -3.15 -29.04
C TYR A 384 -5.39 -3.43 -29.34
N GLU A 385 -4.98 -3.40 -30.62
CA GLU A 385 -3.58 -3.54 -30.97
C GLU A 385 -2.74 -2.37 -30.45
N GLN A 386 -3.28 -1.14 -30.50
CA GLN A 386 -2.64 0.04 -29.91
C GLN A 386 -2.48 -0.10 -28.39
N LEU A 387 -3.49 -0.60 -27.68
CA LEU A 387 -3.43 -0.87 -26.25
C LEU A 387 -2.32 -1.89 -25.91
N LYS A 388 -2.21 -2.97 -26.68
CA LYS A 388 -1.14 -3.97 -26.49
C LYS A 388 0.24 -3.38 -26.67
N HIS A 389 0.42 -2.52 -27.68
CA HIS A 389 1.68 -1.82 -27.89
C HIS A 389 1.98 -0.86 -26.73
N LEU A 390 1.01 -0.07 -26.30
CA LEU A 390 1.14 0.82 -25.16
C LEU A 390 1.57 0.04 -23.90
N ASN A 391 0.88 -1.06 -23.60
CA ASN A 391 1.17 -1.90 -22.42
C ASN A 391 2.60 -2.46 -22.42
N ALA A 392 3.13 -2.83 -23.59
CA ALA A 392 4.49 -3.36 -23.71
C ALA A 392 5.57 -2.32 -23.37
N GLU A 393 5.26 -1.04 -23.54
CA GLU A 393 6.17 0.08 -23.33
C GLU A 393 6.02 0.73 -21.95
N LEU A 394 4.98 0.37 -21.17
CA LEU A 394 4.74 0.98 -19.86
C LEU A 394 5.93 0.76 -18.91
N ALA A 395 6.50 1.86 -18.47
CA ALA A 395 7.60 1.87 -17.53
C ALA A 395 7.62 3.19 -16.75
N ILE A 396 8.10 3.11 -15.51
CA ILE A 396 8.50 4.29 -14.77
C ILE A 396 9.85 4.75 -15.35
N PRO A 397 9.98 6.01 -15.80
CA PRO A 397 11.23 6.50 -16.33
C PRO A 397 12.36 6.44 -15.31
N GLY A 398 13.48 5.84 -15.68
CA GLY A 398 14.71 5.88 -14.90
C GLY A 398 15.44 7.21 -15.06
N LEU A 399 16.50 7.38 -14.26
CA LEU A 399 17.41 8.51 -14.42
C LEU A 399 18.24 8.34 -15.69
N TRP A 400 18.39 9.41 -16.48
CA TRP A 400 19.20 9.39 -17.67
C TRP A 400 19.95 10.71 -17.87
N ASN A 401 21.21 10.61 -18.26
CA ASN A 401 22.03 11.70 -18.74
C ASN A 401 23.13 11.15 -19.65
N VAL A 402 23.81 12.03 -20.35
CA VAL A 402 25.02 11.66 -21.11
C VAL A 402 26.08 11.15 -20.12
N ARG A 403 26.52 9.89 -20.35
CA ARG A 403 27.45 9.24 -19.44
C ARG A 403 28.85 9.83 -19.51
N ASN A 404 29.36 10.29 -18.37
CA ASN A 404 30.77 10.66 -18.20
C ASN A 404 31.54 9.47 -17.59
N ARG A 405 32.55 8.98 -18.28
CA ARG A 405 33.37 7.85 -17.86
C ARG A 405 34.75 8.24 -17.32
N ALA A 406 35.03 9.54 -17.24
CA ALA A 406 36.40 10.03 -16.95
C ALA A 406 36.98 9.48 -15.63
N HIS A 407 36.12 9.23 -14.64
CA HIS A 407 36.53 8.80 -13.30
C HIS A 407 35.93 7.45 -12.87
N GLU A 408 35.18 6.77 -13.73
CA GLU A 408 34.49 5.52 -13.35
C GLU A 408 35.48 4.41 -12.94
N ASP A 409 36.61 4.28 -13.65
CA ASP A 409 37.65 3.30 -13.36
C ASP A 409 38.39 3.60 -12.03
N GLU A 410 38.53 4.88 -11.71
CA GLU A 410 39.21 5.33 -10.49
C GLU A 410 38.30 5.12 -9.27
N TRP A 411 37.08 5.65 -9.28
CA TRP A 411 36.14 5.57 -8.15
C TRP A 411 35.52 4.17 -8.00
N GLY A 412 35.42 3.40 -9.08
CA GLY A 412 34.91 2.05 -9.08
C GLY A 412 35.77 1.02 -8.34
N GLN A 413 36.99 1.38 -7.89
CA GLN A 413 37.90 0.51 -7.16
C GLN A 413 37.98 0.84 -5.66
N ILE A 414 37.30 1.90 -5.25
CA ILE A 414 37.39 2.40 -3.87
C ILE A 414 36.28 1.78 -3.03
N ARG A 415 36.66 1.28 -1.85
CA ARG A 415 35.73 0.84 -0.81
C ARG A 415 35.64 1.95 0.25
N TYR A 416 34.51 2.65 0.26
CA TYR A 416 34.25 3.74 1.19
C TYR A 416 33.70 3.18 2.51
N GLN A 417 34.41 3.44 3.61
CA GLN A 417 34.01 3.01 4.94
C GLN A 417 33.17 4.09 5.63
N VAL A 418 32.21 3.64 6.43
CA VAL A 418 31.45 4.55 7.27
C VAL A 418 32.33 4.99 8.42
N SER A 419 32.63 6.29 8.48
CA SER A 419 33.37 6.90 9.59
C SER A 419 32.40 7.79 10.38
N GLY A 420 31.83 7.26 11.45
CA GLY A 420 30.92 8.02 12.30
C GLY A 420 29.84 7.18 12.95
N GLU A 421 29.09 7.80 13.85
CA GLU A 421 28.09 7.13 14.65
C GLU A 421 26.81 6.84 13.83
N ASP A 422 26.34 5.60 13.95
CA ASP A 422 24.96 5.18 13.71
C ASP A 422 24.32 5.50 12.34
N VAL A 423 25.04 5.24 11.23
CA VAL A 423 24.42 5.30 9.91
C VAL A 423 23.52 4.07 9.72
N PRO A 424 22.20 4.26 9.48
CA PRO A 424 21.30 3.15 9.24
C PRO A 424 21.73 2.30 8.03
N CYS A 425 21.40 1.01 8.04
CA CYS A 425 21.66 0.16 6.88
C CYS A 425 20.95 0.69 5.61
N PHE A 426 21.43 0.27 4.45
CA PHE A 426 20.92 0.79 3.18
C PHE A 426 19.41 0.57 3.01
N ALA A 427 18.89 -0.57 3.48
CA ALA A 427 17.45 -0.84 3.42
C ALA A 427 16.63 0.14 4.26
N ASP A 428 17.13 0.59 5.42
CA ASP A 428 16.49 1.62 6.24
C ASP A 428 16.66 3.02 5.63
N LEU A 429 17.79 3.29 4.95
CA LEU A 429 17.99 4.54 4.22
C LEU A 429 17.02 4.73 3.04
N THR A 430 16.52 3.64 2.47
CA THR A 430 15.51 3.65 1.41
C THR A 430 14.08 3.56 1.95
N GLY A 431 13.93 3.54 3.27
CA GLY A 431 12.63 3.44 3.95
C GLY A 431 11.74 4.65 3.71
N GLY A 432 10.44 4.41 3.72
CA GLY A 432 9.41 5.42 3.57
C GLY A 432 8.04 4.82 3.89
N PRO A 433 6.93 5.49 3.51
CA PRO A 433 5.59 5.00 3.79
C PRO A 433 5.38 3.56 3.33
N GLY A 434 4.92 2.69 4.24
CA GLY A 434 4.62 1.29 3.96
C GLY A 434 5.82 0.34 3.94
N THR A 435 7.05 0.79 4.21
CA THR A 435 8.18 -0.11 4.46
C THR A 435 8.02 -0.77 5.83
N TRP A 436 8.37 -2.07 5.93
CA TRP A 436 8.16 -2.84 7.15
C TRP A 436 9.43 -3.00 7.99
N GLY A 437 10.55 -2.39 7.57
CA GLY A 437 11.83 -2.54 8.23
C GLY A 437 12.25 -1.29 9.00
N ASN A 438 12.56 -1.44 10.26
CA ASN A 438 13.68 -0.80 10.91
C ASN A 438 14.57 -1.97 11.32
N TYR A 439 15.60 -2.25 10.52
CA TYR A 439 16.46 -3.41 10.76
C TYR A 439 17.39 -3.17 11.96
N GLY A 440 17.47 -1.91 12.45
CA GLY A 440 18.32 -1.52 13.56
C GLY A 440 19.81 -1.83 13.33
N ARG A 441 20.21 -1.95 12.07
CA ARG A 441 21.55 -2.29 11.62
C ARG A 441 22.26 -1.07 11.08
N LYS A 442 23.59 -1.14 11.02
CA LYS A 442 24.43 -0.03 10.55
C LYS A 442 25.08 -0.38 9.23
N LEU A 443 25.17 0.61 8.36
CA LEU A 443 25.96 0.54 7.14
C LEU A 443 27.45 0.56 7.54
N SER A 444 28.23 -0.38 7.02
CA SER A 444 29.68 -0.51 7.30
C SER A 444 30.53 0.04 6.16
N ALA A 445 30.17 -0.28 4.93
CA ALA A 445 30.87 0.20 3.75
C ALA A 445 30.00 0.17 2.50
N ILE A 446 30.41 0.91 1.49
CA ILE A 446 29.84 0.91 0.16
C ILE A 446 30.96 1.01 -0.89
N SER A 447 30.79 0.29 -2.01
CA SER A 447 31.66 0.42 -3.18
C SER A 447 30.85 0.37 -4.46
N PHE A 448 31.45 0.84 -5.55
CA PHE A 448 30.78 0.98 -6.84
C PHE A 448 31.59 0.25 -7.91
N GLU A 449 30.90 -0.41 -8.83
CA GLU A 449 31.49 -0.99 -10.04
C GLU A 449 30.68 -0.51 -11.24
N PHE A 450 31.27 0.30 -12.08
CA PHE A 450 30.61 0.88 -13.26
C PHE A 450 30.77 -0.05 -14.46
N GLN A 451 29.66 -0.61 -14.92
CA GLN A 451 29.60 -1.48 -16.10
C GLN A 451 28.97 -0.72 -17.28
N ARG A 452 28.79 -1.39 -18.42
CA ARG A 452 28.34 -0.75 -19.66
C ARG A 452 26.98 -0.05 -19.52
N THR A 453 25.99 -0.70 -18.92
CA THR A 453 24.60 -0.24 -18.83
C THR A 453 24.11 -0.12 -17.38
N GLU A 454 24.96 -0.43 -16.40
CA GLU A 454 24.58 -0.41 -14.99
C GLU A 454 25.76 -0.02 -14.09
N CYS A 455 25.43 0.41 -12.88
CA CYS A 455 26.34 0.52 -11.76
C CYS A 455 25.95 -0.52 -10.73
N ARG A 456 26.85 -1.45 -10.43
CA ARG A 456 26.73 -2.35 -9.29
C ARG A 456 27.20 -1.63 -8.03
N ILE A 457 26.34 -1.53 -7.05
CA ILE A 457 26.61 -0.91 -5.75
C ILE A 457 26.70 -2.04 -4.73
N HIS A 458 27.90 -2.33 -4.27
CA HIS A 458 28.13 -3.31 -3.20
C HIS A 458 27.94 -2.63 -1.86
N ILE A 459 27.03 -3.16 -1.05
CA ILE A 459 26.58 -2.60 0.23
C ILE A 459 26.97 -3.60 1.31
N GLU A 460 27.74 -3.15 2.29
CA GLU A 460 28.11 -3.92 3.46
C GLU A 460 27.45 -3.33 4.68
N ASP A 461 26.58 -4.08 5.32
CA ASP A 461 26.03 -3.79 6.64
C ASP A 461 26.81 -4.58 7.70
N GLU A 462 26.53 -4.39 9.00
CA GLU A 462 27.26 -5.04 10.11
C GLU A 462 27.34 -6.58 9.99
N ASP A 463 26.33 -7.22 9.42
CA ASP A 463 26.18 -8.67 9.38
C ASP A 463 25.76 -9.22 8.01
N PHE A 464 25.72 -8.38 6.98
CA PHE A 464 25.22 -8.76 5.68
C PHE A 464 25.83 -7.92 4.56
N ALA A 465 26.15 -8.58 3.45
CA ALA A 465 26.54 -7.90 2.21
C ALA A 465 25.55 -8.20 1.09
N SER A 466 25.28 -7.23 0.24
CA SER A 466 24.38 -7.36 -0.88
C SER A 466 24.75 -6.41 -2.03
N ASP A 467 24.28 -6.73 -3.21
CA ASP A 467 24.47 -5.92 -4.41
C ASP A 467 23.16 -5.27 -4.82
N LEU A 468 23.22 -3.98 -5.12
CA LEU A 468 22.17 -3.24 -5.77
C LEU A 468 22.64 -2.87 -7.19
N TYR A 469 21.89 -3.26 -8.19
CA TYR A 469 22.16 -2.93 -9.58
C TYR A 469 21.34 -1.72 -10.00
N ALA A 470 21.98 -0.63 -10.38
CA ALA A 470 21.34 0.60 -10.83
C ALA A 470 21.52 0.77 -12.35
N GLY A 471 20.42 0.79 -13.10
CA GLY A 471 20.46 1.02 -14.53
C GLY A 471 21.02 2.40 -14.88
N MET A 472 22.00 2.47 -15.78
CA MET A 472 22.59 3.70 -16.31
C MET A 472 22.19 3.95 -17.77
N ASP A 473 21.10 3.36 -18.19
CA ASP A 473 20.52 3.39 -19.54
C ASP A 473 19.13 4.03 -19.60
N GLY A 474 18.72 4.67 -18.50
CA GLY A 474 17.39 5.27 -18.39
C GLY A 474 16.31 4.29 -17.90
N THR A 475 16.71 3.09 -17.49
CA THR A 475 15.79 2.08 -16.94
C THR A 475 16.11 1.76 -15.48
N TYR A 476 15.15 1.12 -14.79
CA TYR A 476 15.35 0.59 -13.46
C TYR A 476 15.79 -0.88 -13.53
N HIS A 477 16.88 -1.24 -12.86
CA HIS A 477 17.32 -2.61 -12.68
C HIS A 477 16.88 -3.16 -11.32
N VAL A 478 16.42 -4.42 -11.30
CA VAL A 478 15.85 -5.04 -10.09
C VAL A 478 16.91 -5.81 -9.31
N SER A 479 16.90 -5.63 -8.01
CA SER A 479 17.79 -6.30 -7.05
C SER A 479 17.03 -6.77 -5.81
N TYR A 480 17.64 -7.71 -5.07
CA TYR A 480 17.16 -8.13 -3.76
C TYR A 480 18.19 -7.77 -2.71
N VAL A 481 17.80 -6.90 -1.79
CA VAL A 481 18.62 -6.49 -0.64
C VAL A 481 17.90 -6.97 0.62
N ARG A 482 18.53 -7.83 1.41
CA ARG A 482 17.93 -8.45 2.61
C ARG A 482 16.55 -9.10 2.36
N GLY A 483 16.35 -9.68 1.18
CA GLY A 483 15.08 -10.33 0.79
C GLY A 483 13.96 -9.35 0.40
N GLU A 484 14.18 -8.05 0.53
CA GLU A 484 13.29 -7.04 -0.02
C GLU A 484 13.66 -6.73 -1.48
N LYS A 485 12.64 -6.48 -2.30
CA LYS A 485 12.79 -6.23 -3.74
C LYS A 485 12.90 -4.74 -4.00
N PHE A 486 14.02 -4.34 -4.58
CA PHE A 486 14.30 -2.96 -4.97
C PHE A 486 14.50 -2.85 -6.47
N ALA A 487 14.31 -1.65 -6.99
CA ALA A 487 14.72 -1.28 -8.33
C ALA A 487 15.49 0.03 -8.28
N ALA A 488 16.61 0.12 -8.99
CA ALA A 488 17.45 1.29 -8.98
C ALA A 488 17.83 1.74 -10.40
N SER A 489 17.98 3.06 -10.54
CA SER A 489 18.49 3.72 -11.74
C SER A 489 19.43 4.83 -11.35
N ALA A 490 20.51 5.04 -12.12
CA ALA A 490 21.53 6.04 -11.83
C ALA A 490 21.94 6.81 -13.10
N CYS A 491 22.40 8.03 -12.90
CA CYS A 491 23.07 8.82 -13.94
C CYS A 491 24.07 9.81 -13.31
N TRP A 492 25.09 10.20 -14.08
CA TRP A 492 25.94 11.30 -13.70
C TRP A 492 25.19 12.63 -13.91
N GLU A 493 24.93 13.39 -12.84
CA GLU A 493 24.37 14.76 -12.96
C GLU A 493 25.47 15.77 -13.31
N GLU A 494 26.65 15.59 -12.71
CA GLU A 494 27.85 16.40 -12.89
C GLU A 494 29.07 15.47 -13.01
N GLU A 495 30.25 16.03 -13.23
CA GLU A 495 31.46 15.24 -13.42
C GLU A 495 31.74 14.27 -12.26
N ASN A 496 31.47 14.69 -11.03
CA ASN A 496 31.70 13.91 -9.81
C ASN A 496 30.44 13.67 -8.97
N VAL A 497 29.25 13.93 -9.51
CA VAL A 497 27.96 13.74 -8.79
C VAL A 497 27.13 12.68 -9.48
N LEU A 498 27.00 11.51 -8.84
CA LEU A 498 26.11 10.44 -9.25
C LEU A 498 24.74 10.63 -8.58
N SER A 499 23.70 10.71 -9.39
CA SER A 499 22.32 10.64 -8.94
C SER A 499 21.86 9.18 -8.98
N LEU A 500 21.27 8.69 -7.89
CA LEU A 500 20.77 7.33 -7.75
C LEU A 500 19.33 7.40 -7.27
N ALA A 501 18.39 6.82 -8.00
CA ALA A 501 17.01 6.63 -7.60
C ALA A 501 16.78 5.17 -7.23
N VAL A 502 16.29 4.92 -6.03
CA VAL A 502 15.99 3.57 -5.52
C VAL A 502 14.54 3.50 -5.13
N ARG A 503 13.84 2.47 -5.61
CA ARG A 503 12.42 2.19 -5.32
C ARG A 503 12.28 0.87 -4.56
N ALA A 504 11.52 0.86 -3.48
CA ALA A 504 11.11 -0.35 -2.79
C ALA A 504 9.84 -0.90 -3.44
N LEU A 505 9.95 -1.97 -4.24
CA LEU A 505 8.85 -2.43 -5.11
C LEU A 505 7.66 -3.07 -4.40
N LYS A 506 7.77 -3.35 -3.11
CA LYS A 506 6.65 -3.83 -2.28
C LYS A 506 5.82 -2.70 -1.67
N THR A 507 6.16 -1.44 -1.95
CA THR A 507 5.46 -0.25 -1.43
C THR A 507 5.58 0.90 -2.43
N VAL A 508 5.03 2.05 -2.08
CA VAL A 508 5.14 3.29 -2.86
C VAL A 508 6.43 4.07 -2.60
N SER A 509 7.26 3.57 -1.69
CA SER A 509 8.43 4.30 -1.22
C SER A 509 9.60 4.23 -2.19
N GLY A 510 10.34 5.31 -2.24
CA GLY A 510 11.61 5.41 -2.93
C GLY A 510 12.46 6.52 -2.33
N THR A 511 13.75 6.49 -2.65
CA THR A 511 14.72 7.49 -2.20
C THR A 511 15.62 7.89 -3.35
N ARG A 512 15.82 9.17 -3.51
CA ARG A 512 16.84 9.72 -4.39
C ARG A 512 18.07 10.06 -3.59
N PHE A 513 19.22 9.60 -4.06
CA PHE A 513 20.53 9.90 -3.51
C PHE A 513 21.30 10.77 -4.51
N ARG A 514 22.04 11.76 -4.02
CA ARG A 514 23.11 12.46 -4.74
C ARG A 514 24.41 12.12 -4.05
N ILE A 515 25.31 11.45 -4.77
CA ILE A 515 26.57 10.93 -4.27
C ILE A 515 27.68 11.74 -4.92
N THR A 516 28.35 12.59 -4.15
CA THR A 516 29.48 13.38 -4.62
C THR A 516 30.77 12.66 -4.30
N PHE A 517 31.57 12.35 -5.31
CA PHE A 517 32.84 11.66 -5.19
C PHE A 517 34.00 12.63 -5.08
N THR A 518 34.97 12.30 -4.23
CA THR A 518 36.28 12.90 -4.15
C THR A 518 37.34 11.82 -4.04
N GLU A 519 38.64 12.17 -4.14
CA GLU A 519 39.74 11.20 -4.01
C GLU A 519 39.76 10.46 -2.66
N LYS A 520 39.13 11.02 -1.61
CA LYS A 520 39.24 10.49 -0.23
C LYS A 520 37.93 10.11 0.41
N GLU A 521 36.82 10.58 -0.10
CA GLU A 521 35.52 10.40 0.51
C GLU A 521 34.39 10.52 -0.49
N ILE A 522 33.23 9.96 -0.13
CA ILE A 522 31.97 10.27 -0.78
C ILE A 522 31.05 11.00 0.21
N SER A 523 30.35 11.97 -0.30
CA SER A 523 29.27 12.69 0.38
C SER A 523 27.93 12.25 -0.21
N ILE A 524 27.03 11.72 0.62
CA ILE A 524 25.72 11.26 0.20
C ILE A 524 24.67 12.20 0.76
N ARG A 525 23.87 12.77 -0.11
CA ARG A 525 22.64 13.48 0.23
C ARG A 525 21.45 12.63 -0.22
N ARG A 526 20.38 12.59 0.55
CA ARG A 526 19.18 11.84 0.20
C ARG A 526 17.91 12.65 0.42
N CYS A 527 16.91 12.40 -0.42
CA CYS A 527 15.55 12.86 -0.21
C CYS A 527 14.56 11.73 -0.59
N PRO A 528 13.34 11.73 -0.06
CA PRO A 528 12.32 10.83 -0.53
C PRO A 528 12.11 10.99 -2.04
N LEU A 529 12.05 9.89 -2.78
CA LEU A 529 11.61 9.88 -4.16
C LEU A 529 10.09 9.97 -4.17
N MET A 530 9.60 11.19 -4.03
CA MET A 530 8.16 11.45 -4.02
C MET A 530 7.71 11.66 -5.46
N PRO A 531 6.71 10.89 -5.94
CA PRO A 531 6.08 11.25 -7.19
C PRO A 531 5.29 12.55 -6.98
N GLN A 532 5.78 13.60 -7.56
CA GLN A 532 5.07 14.70 -8.18
C GLN A 532 4.00 15.47 -7.39
N THR A 533 4.38 16.37 -6.56
CA THR A 533 3.58 17.59 -6.34
C THR A 533 3.94 18.70 -7.32
N GLY A 534 4.86 18.45 -8.24
CA GLY A 534 5.47 19.49 -9.09
C GLY A 534 6.41 20.42 -8.32
N GLU A 535 6.54 20.25 -7.02
CA GLU A 535 7.46 21.02 -6.18
C GLU A 535 8.89 20.49 -6.36
N LYS A 536 9.81 21.35 -6.70
CA LYS A 536 11.24 21.06 -6.64
C LYS A 536 11.62 20.95 -5.18
N PHE A 537 12.23 19.82 -4.77
CA PHE A 537 12.82 19.70 -3.44
C PHE A 537 13.77 20.87 -3.19
N SER A 538 13.59 21.55 -2.07
CA SER A 538 14.55 22.55 -1.63
C SER A 538 15.79 21.86 -1.06
N GLU A 539 16.92 22.55 -1.01
CA GLU A 539 18.14 21.99 -0.41
C GLU A 539 17.96 21.59 1.06
N ARG A 540 16.94 22.11 1.75
CA ARG A 540 16.62 21.80 3.15
C ARG A 540 15.98 20.42 3.31
N ASP A 541 15.46 19.82 2.23
CA ASP A 541 14.78 18.51 2.25
C ASP A 541 15.77 17.34 2.12
N TRP A 542 17.07 17.63 2.05
CA TRP A 542 18.12 16.63 1.89
C TRP A 542 18.86 16.36 3.20
N ASP A 543 18.79 15.12 3.69
CA ASP A 543 19.68 14.62 4.74
C ASP A 543 21.11 14.46 4.19
N HIS A 544 22.12 14.66 5.04
CA HIS A 544 23.52 14.62 4.64
C HIS A 544 24.31 13.55 5.39
N LEU A 545 25.09 12.76 4.66
CA LEU A 545 25.92 11.68 5.16
C LEU A 545 27.28 11.71 4.47
N VAL A 546 28.38 11.54 5.22
CA VAL A 546 29.74 11.49 4.66
C VAL A 546 30.36 10.13 4.95
N LEU A 547 30.90 9.47 3.91
CA LEU A 547 31.66 8.22 4.01
C LEU A 547 33.10 8.48 3.52
N LYS A 548 34.08 7.90 4.21
CA LYS A 548 35.50 8.05 3.87
C LYS A 548 36.03 6.83 3.15
N ALA A 549 36.98 7.07 2.21
CA ALA A 549 37.74 6.03 1.53
C ALA A 549 38.70 5.29 2.48
#